data_5673d229dbd1698ba3af0ec6768edf9b
#
_entry.id   5673d229dbd1698ba3af0ec6768edf9b
#
_cell.length_a   1.000
_cell.length_b   1.000
_cell.length_c   1.000
_cell.angle_alpha   90.00
_cell.angle_beta   90.00
_cell.angle_gamma   90.00
#
_symmetry.space_group_name_H-M   'P 1'
#
loop_
_entity.id
_entity.type
_entity.pdbx_description
1 polymer ?
#
loop_
_entity_poly.entity_id
_entity_poly.type
_entity_poly.pdbx_seq_one_letter_code
_entity_poly.pdbx_strand_id
1 'polypeptide(L)'
;MGKSRTGKEKAGVKAAGSPAASGKTGRESSAWPSSCVYLTSLVWGDDVRRAKDVFKKYKCSADGKHVEASAAATKRNVRWQLITDERHPAKGEYGLFAQRKLERGEHVIDYLGLVTLKGNESKTSDYTASFGDDNELALDAERMGNEARMINDFRNTGRRANALFDQYRDAAGDLKLGVFAGPHGIPKGDEVLVSYGKGFWENRLASMGADDMAQFCGYQAPAYDQ
;
A
#
# COMPACT_ATOMS: atom_id res chain seq x y z
N MET A 1 25.91 42.05 -35.70
CA MET A 1 26.36 41.58 -34.40
C MET A 1 25.13 41.15 -33.59
N GLY A 2 24.73 39.91 -33.70
CA GLY A 2 23.55 39.35 -33.04
C GLY A 2 23.99 38.35 -31.99
N LYS A 3 23.62 38.56 -30.72
CA LYS A 3 23.81 37.58 -29.64
C LYS A 3 22.59 36.70 -29.52
N SER A 4 22.72 35.45 -29.93
CA SER A 4 21.79 34.38 -29.65
C SER A 4 21.82 34.01 -28.16
N ARG A 5 20.68 34.08 -27.47
CA ARG A 5 20.47 33.51 -26.14
C ARG A 5 19.74 32.18 -26.30
N THR A 6 20.47 31.09 -26.14
CA THR A 6 19.86 29.77 -26.01
C THR A 6 19.34 29.62 -24.57
N GLY A 7 18.02 29.61 -24.43
CA GLY A 7 17.37 29.23 -23.17
C GLY A 7 17.47 27.72 -22.98
N LYS A 8 18.11 27.28 -21.90
CA LYS A 8 18.04 25.89 -21.42
C LYS A 8 16.72 25.74 -20.64
N GLU A 9 15.77 25.06 -21.21
CA GLU A 9 14.63 24.54 -20.45
C GLU A 9 15.13 23.46 -19.45
N LYS A 10 14.89 23.73 -18.19
CA LYS A 10 15.06 22.73 -17.14
C LYS A 10 13.84 21.81 -17.17
N ALA A 11 14.04 20.58 -17.59
CA ALA A 11 13.06 19.52 -17.41
C ALA A 11 12.97 19.18 -15.92
N GLY A 12 11.93 19.67 -15.26
CA GLY A 12 11.56 19.26 -13.91
C GLY A 12 10.98 17.85 -13.99
N VAL A 13 11.64 16.89 -13.36
CA VAL A 13 11.08 15.55 -13.15
C VAL A 13 9.97 15.69 -12.11
N LYS A 14 8.71 15.66 -12.56
CA LYS A 14 7.54 15.57 -11.70
C LYS A 14 7.54 14.17 -11.06
N ALA A 15 7.49 14.12 -9.73
CA ALA A 15 7.02 12.95 -9.02
C ALA A 15 5.70 12.51 -9.67
N ALA A 16 5.52 11.20 -9.87
CA ALA A 16 4.28 10.65 -10.39
C ALA A 16 3.19 10.86 -9.34
N GLY A 17 2.54 12.04 -9.42
CA GLY A 17 1.37 12.37 -8.64
C GLY A 17 0.15 11.70 -9.28
N SER A 18 -0.66 11.06 -8.48
CA SER A 18 -2.04 10.76 -8.82
C SER A 18 -2.73 12.03 -9.34
N PRO A 19 -3.69 11.96 -10.26
CA PRO A 19 -4.30 13.13 -10.86
C PRO A 19 -4.91 14.03 -9.80
N ALA A 20 -4.46 15.29 -9.77
CA ALA A 20 -4.95 16.32 -8.87
C ALA A 20 -6.46 16.53 -9.07
N ALA A 21 -7.25 16.35 -7.99
CA ALA A 21 -8.65 16.74 -7.98
C ALA A 21 -8.76 18.27 -7.99
N SER A 22 -9.38 18.83 -9.02
CA SER A 22 -9.71 20.24 -9.12
C SER A 22 -10.76 20.61 -8.08
N GLY A 23 -10.47 21.63 -7.27
CA GLY A 23 -11.29 22.04 -6.13
C GLY A 23 -12.72 22.39 -6.48
N LYS A 24 -13.65 21.76 -5.72
CA LYS A 24 -14.99 22.30 -5.42
C LYS A 24 -15.28 21.96 -3.96
N THR A 25 -15.57 23.00 -3.16
CA THR A 25 -16.10 22.91 -1.80
C THR A 25 -17.49 22.26 -1.86
N GLY A 26 -17.57 20.99 -1.53
CA GLY A 26 -18.80 20.21 -1.43
C GLY A 26 -18.38 18.83 -0.94
N ARG A 27 -19.14 18.21 -0.05
CA ARG A 27 -18.97 16.85 0.44
C ARG A 27 -18.46 15.92 -0.68
N GLU A 28 -17.14 15.82 -0.81
CA GLU A 28 -16.56 14.94 -1.84
C GLU A 28 -16.87 13.49 -1.43
N SER A 29 -17.73 12.87 -2.22
CA SER A 29 -17.82 11.42 -2.25
C SER A 29 -16.45 10.95 -2.74
N SER A 30 -15.67 10.32 -1.88
CA SER A 30 -14.39 9.67 -2.24
C SER A 30 -14.70 8.53 -3.20
N ALA A 31 -14.84 8.84 -4.49
CA ALA A 31 -14.99 7.81 -5.50
C ALA A 31 -13.67 7.06 -5.64
N TRP A 32 -13.74 5.72 -5.69
CA TRP A 32 -12.58 4.88 -5.94
C TRP A 32 -11.79 5.37 -7.15
N PRO A 33 -10.43 5.40 -7.13
CA PRO A 33 -9.62 5.87 -8.25
C PRO A 33 -9.96 5.15 -9.54
N SER A 34 -10.35 5.88 -10.59
CA SER A 34 -10.74 5.31 -11.88
C SER A 34 -9.61 4.54 -12.60
N SER A 35 -8.37 4.82 -12.23
CA SER A 35 -7.16 4.14 -12.72
C SER A 35 -6.90 2.78 -12.04
N CYS A 36 -7.65 2.42 -11.00
CA CYS A 36 -7.46 1.21 -10.22
C CYS A 36 -8.74 0.38 -10.18
N VAL A 37 -8.66 -0.89 -10.58
CA VAL A 37 -9.78 -1.83 -10.48
C VAL A 37 -9.99 -2.20 -9.03
N TYR A 38 -11.23 -2.03 -8.51
CA TYR A 38 -11.57 -2.44 -7.15
C TYR A 38 -11.68 -3.96 -7.05
N LEU A 39 -11.00 -4.53 -6.07
CA LEU A 39 -10.97 -5.98 -5.81
C LEU A 39 -11.70 -6.35 -4.52
N THR A 40 -12.35 -7.50 -4.53
CA THR A 40 -12.88 -8.18 -3.34
C THR A 40 -12.12 -9.46 -2.98
N SER A 41 -11.15 -9.86 -3.84
CA SER A 41 -10.28 -11.03 -3.64
C SER A 41 -8.97 -10.85 -4.40
N LEU A 42 -7.96 -11.67 -4.08
CA LEU A 42 -6.69 -11.71 -4.81
C LEU A 42 -6.91 -12.13 -6.27
N VAL A 43 -6.22 -11.48 -7.17
CA VAL A 43 -6.11 -11.89 -8.59
C VAL A 43 -4.79 -12.61 -8.79
N TRP A 44 -4.84 -13.86 -9.22
CA TRP A 44 -3.66 -14.67 -9.49
C TRP A 44 -3.21 -14.49 -10.93
N GLY A 45 -1.98 -14.06 -11.14
CA GLY A 45 -1.40 -13.85 -12.46
C GLY A 45 -1.24 -15.15 -13.25
N ASP A 46 -1.14 -15.02 -14.57
CA ASP A 46 -0.99 -16.18 -15.47
C ASP A 46 0.33 -16.92 -15.27
N ASP A 47 1.37 -16.22 -14.84
CA ASP A 47 2.66 -16.81 -14.49
C ASP A 47 2.55 -17.76 -13.30
N VAL A 48 1.87 -17.32 -12.22
CA VAL A 48 1.61 -18.17 -11.05
C VAL A 48 0.69 -19.33 -11.40
N ARG A 49 -0.38 -19.09 -12.18
CA ARG A 49 -1.33 -20.14 -12.60
C ARG A 49 -0.66 -21.22 -13.44
N ARG A 50 0.34 -20.84 -14.26
CA ARG A 50 1.15 -21.79 -15.04
C ARG A 50 2.12 -22.59 -14.16
N ALA A 51 2.63 -22.01 -13.09
CA ALA A 51 3.42 -22.66 -12.06
C ALA A 51 2.52 -23.47 -11.11
N LYS A 52 1.96 -24.58 -11.61
CA LYS A 52 0.86 -25.33 -10.95
C LYS A 52 1.15 -25.73 -9.51
N ASP A 53 2.39 -26.09 -9.20
CA ASP A 53 2.77 -26.51 -7.85
C ASP A 53 2.79 -25.30 -6.88
N VAL A 54 3.31 -24.16 -7.33
CA VAL A 54 3.26 -22.89 -6.58
C VAL A 54 1.81 -22.47 -6.40
N PHE A 55 1.01 -22.48 -7.45
CA PHE A 55 -0.40 -22.11 -7.37
C PHE A 55 -1.18 -22.96 -6.35
N LYS A 56 -1.02 -24.30 -6.42
CA LYS A 56 -1.68 -25.23 -5.48
C LYS A 56 -1.21 -25.08 -4.04
N LYS A 57 0.05 -24.70 -3.81
CA LYS A 57 0.60 -24.46 -2.49
C LYS A 57 -0.12 -23.32 -1.76
N TYR A 58 -0.54 -22.29 -2.49
CA TYR A 58 -1.11 -21.08 -1.93
C TYR A 58 -2.61 -20.89 -2.19
N LYS A 59 -3.13 -21.49 -3.23
CA LYS A 59 -4.56 -21.48 -3.58
C LYS A 59 -5.13 -22.88 -3.42
N CYS A 60 -5.64 -23.17 -2.24
CA CYS A 60 -6.14 -24.51 -1.87
C CYS A 60 -7.61 -24.71 -2.27
N SER A 61 -8.41 -23.65 -2.35
CA SER A 61 -9.81 -23.75 -2.71
C SER A 61 -9.98 -24.11 -4.19
N ALA A 62 -10.60 -25.28 -4.46
CA ALA A 62 -10.82 -25.79 -5.81
C ALA A 62 -11.84 -24.95 -6.62
N ASP A 63 -12.78 -24.29 -5.98
CA ASP A 63 -14.03 -23.82 -6.60
C ASP A 63 -14.26 -22.30 -6.55
N GLY A 64 -13.27 -21.48 -6.27
CA GLY A 64 -13.45 -20.02 -6.30
C GLY A 64 -14.52 -19.48 -5.35
N LYS A 65 -15.07 -20.30 -4.46
CA LYS A 65 -15.96 -19.85 -3.39
C LYS A 65 -15.15 -19.09 -2.37
N HIS A 66 -14.95 -17.82 -2.68
CA HIS A 66 -14.38 -16.89 -1.73
C HIS A 66 -15.30 -16.80 -0.53
N VAL A 67 -14.76 -17.07 0.65
CA VAL A 67 -15.44 -16.68 1.88
C VAL A 67 -15.39 -15.15 1.89
N GLU A 68 -16.50 -14.52 1.47
CA GLU A 68 -16.68 -13.05 1.42
C GLU A 68 -16.70 -12.41 2.83
N ALA A 69 -16.08 -13.03 3.82
CA ALA A 69 -16.05 -12.47 5.17
C ALA A 69 -15.41 -11.08 5.24
N SER A 70 -14.60 -10.69 4.23
CA SER A 70 -13.78 -9.50 4.34
C SER A 70 -14.48 -8.20 3.93
N ALA A 71 -15.27 -8.14 2.88
CA ALA A 71 -15.80 -6.86 2.37
C ALA A 71 -16.77 -6.17 3.34
N ALA A 72 -17.66 -6.92 3.99
CA ALA A 72 -18.62 -6.35 4.95
C ALA A 72 -17.93 -6.02 6.29
N ALA A 73 -16.91 -6.79 6.71
CA ALA A 73 -16.11 -6.50 7.88
C ALA A 73 -15.21 -5.28 7.65
N THR A 74 -14.57 -5.20 6.49
CA THR A 74 -13.72 -4.08 6.06
C THR A 74 -14.48 -2.75 6.11
N LYS A 75 -15.67 -2.68 5.52
CA LYS A 75 -16.49 -1.46 5.54
C LYS A 75 -16.87 -0.99 6.94
N ARG A 76 -16.81 -1.85 7.96
CA ARG A 76 -17.07 -1.51 9.36
C ARG A 76 -15.81 -1.10 10.11
N ASN A 77 -14.65 -1.58 9.69
CA ASN A 77 -13.40 -1.37 10.41
C ASN A 77 -12.67 -0.10 9.98
N VAL A 78 -12.65 0.19 8.68
CA VAL A 78 -11.83 1.26 8.12
C VAL A 78 -12.57 2.09 7.09
N ARG A 79 -12.07 3.28 6.85
CA ARG A 79 -12.44 4.16 5.73
C ARG A 79 -11.17 4.85 5.21
N TRP A 80 -11.10 5.09 3.93
CA TRP A 80 -10.07 5.92 3.34
C TRP A 80 -10.57 7.37 3.22
N GLN A 81 -9.68 8.33 3.37
CA GLN A 81 -9.98 9.76 3.27
C GLN A 81 -8.74 10.55 2.87
N LEU A 82 -8.94 11.72 2.30
CA LEU A 82 -7.87 12.65 1.94
C LEU A 82 -7.15 13.12 3.22
N ILE A 83 -5.82 13.15 3.17
CA ILE A 83 -4.97 13.67 4.23
C ILE A 83 -4.83 15.18 4.03
N THR A 84 -5.26 15.94 5.01
CA THR A 84 -5.24 17.43 4.97
C THR A 84 -4.26 18.06 5.97
N ASP A 85 -3.62 17.26 6.85
CA ASP A 85 -2.60 17.78 7.78
C ASP A 85 -1.37 18.21 7.00
N GLU A 86 -1.01 19.49 7.11
CA GLU A 86 0.16 20.09 6.43
C GLU A 86 1.49 19.41 6.77
N ARG A 87 1.58 18.81 7.94
CA ARG A 87 2.80 18.14 8.43
C ARG A 87 2.92 16.68 8.02
N HIS A 88 1.86 16.13 7.41
CA HIS A 88 1.86 14.75 6.99
C HIS A 88 2.61 14.58 5.67
N PRO A 89 3.55 13.61 5.54
CA PRO A 89 4.35 13.44 4.30
C PRO A 89 3.49 13.11 3.07
N ALA A 90 2.34 12.46 3.27
CA ALA A 90 1.36 12.16 2.22
C ALA A 90 0.20 13.18 2.16
N LYS A 91 0.43 14.46 2.55
CA LYS A 91 -0.58 15.50 2.41
C LYS A 91 -1.07 15.61 0.96
N GLY A 92 -2.37 15.65 0.78
CA GLY A 92 -3.01 15.69 -0.54
C GLY A 92 -3.24 14.32 -1.16
N GLU A 93 -2.71 13.25 -0.56
CA GLU A 93 -2.97 11.86 -0.89
C GLU A 93 -3.98 11.25 0.10
N TYR A 94 -4.29 9.99 -0.09
CA TYR A 94 -5.25 9.28 0.77
C TYR A 94 -4.54 8.50 1.88
N GLY A 95 -5.22 8.38 3.02
CA GLY A 95 -4.86 7.51 4.13
C GLY A 95 -6.02 6.60 4.52
N LEU A 96 -5.75 5.49 5.19
CA LEU A 96 -6.72 4.57 5.74
C LEU A 96 -6.93 4.84 7.24
N PHE A 97 -8.17 5.00 7.68
CA PHE A 97 -8.49 5.42 9.05
C PHE A 97 -9.46 4.44 9.71
N ALA A 98 -9.24 4.14 11.00
CA ALA A 98 -10.10 3.27 11.79
C ALA A 98 -11.49 3.91 12.04
N GLN A 99 -12.56 3.20 11.71
CA GLN A 99 -13.94 3.66 11.97
C GLN A 99 -14.45 3.33 13.38
N ARG A 100 -13.77 2.41 14.03
CA ARG A 100 -13.97 2.02 15.44
C ARG A 100 -12.63 1.72 16.09
N LYS A 101 -12.61 1.54 17.40
CA LYS A 101 -11.44 0.98 18.05
C LYS A 101 -11.17 -0.43 17.51
N LEU A 102 -9.93 -0.72 17.19
CA LEU A 102 -9.43 -2.04 16.80
C LEU A 102 -8.50 -2.54 17.91
N GLU A 103 -8.76 -3.72 18.40
CA GLU A 103 -7.99 -4.29 19.51
C GLU A 103 -6.67 -4.90 19.02
N ARG A 104 -5.72 -5.10 19.93
CA ARG A 104 -4.43 -5.76 19.61
C ARG A 104 -4.64 -7.06 18.87
N GLY A 105 -3.93 -7.22 17.73
CA GLY A 105 -3.96 -8.41 16.90
C GLY A 105 -5.24 -8.58 16.08
N GLU A 106 -6.17 -7.62 16.14
CA GLU A 106 -7.39 -7.69 15.37
C GLU A 106 -7.09 -7.49 13.88
N HIS A 107 -7.73 -8.32 13.05
CA HIS A 107 -7.66 -8.19 11.59
C HIS A 107 -8.35 -6.90 11.14
N VAL A 108 -7.61 -6.04 10.45
CA VAL A 108 -8.07 -4.74 9.97
C VAL A 108 -8.69 -4.89 8.59
N ILE A 109 -7.92 -5.42 7.63
CA ILE A 109 -8.27 -5.54 6.21
C ILE A 109 -7.26 -6.47 5.52
N ASP A 110 -7.68 -7.16 4.45
CA ASP A 110 -6.73 -7.85 3.56
C ASP A 110 -6.10 -6.87 2.57
N TYR A 111 -4.83 -7.05 2.27
CA TYR A 111 -4.16 -6.35 1.19
C TYR A 111 -4.38 -7.11 -0.12
N LEU A 112 -5.16 -6.52 -1.03
CA LEU A 112 -5.55 -7.18 -2.28
C LEU A 112 -4.82 -6.55 -3.47
N GLY A 113 -4.47 -7.40 -4.43
CA GLY A 113 -3.77 -7.00 -5.65
C GLY A 113 -3.59 -8.16 -6.60
N LEU A 114 -2.75 -7.96 -7.60
CA LEU A 114 -2.28 -8.99 -8.53
C LEU A 114 -1.14 -9.77 -7.90
N VAL A 115 -1.29 -11.08 -7.81
CA VAL A 115 -0.23 -11.99 -7.34
C VAL A 115 0.56 -12.48 -8.55
N THR A 116 1.88 -12.27 -8.53
CA THR A 116 2.83 -12.72 -9.54
C THR A 116 3.96 -13.54 -8.91
N LEU A 117 4.71 -14.28 -9.71
CA LEU A 117 5.98 -14.83 -9.26
C LEU A 117 6.96 -13.69 -8.95
N LYS A 118 7.78 -13.87 -7.94
CA LYS A 118 8.81 -12.89 -7.57
C LYS A 118 9.72 -12.58 -8.75
N GLY A 119 9.92 -11.28 -9.01
CA GLY A 119 10.69 -10.78 -10.16
C GLY A 119 9.83 -10.40 -11.38
N ASN A 120 8.55 -10.80 -11.41
CA ASN A 120 7.59 -10.44 -12.47
C ASN A 120 6.69 -9.26 -12.07
N GLU A 121 6.79 -8.78 -10.82
CA GLU A 121 6.09 -7.58 -10.37
C GLU A 121 6.56 -6.33 -11.13
N SER A 122 5.69 -5.30 -11.16
CA SER A 122 6.08 -3.99 -11.70
C SER A 122 7.24 -3.41 -10.89
N LYS A 123 8.31 -3.03 -11.59
CA LYS A 123 9.51 -2.41 -10.98
C LYS A 123 9.28 -0.94 -10.61
N THR A 124 8.20 -0.36 -11.11
CA THR A 124 7.84 1.06 -10.89
C THR A 124 6.68 1.23 -9.92
N SER A 125 6.06 0.13 -9.48
CA SER A 125 4.96 0.17 -8.53
C SER A 125 5.45 0.42 -7.11
N ASP A 126 4.87 1.40 -6.46
CA ASP A 126 5.04 1.68 -5.02
C ASP A 126 4.09 0.83 -4.15
N TYR A 127 3.29 -0.06 -4.76
CA TYR A 127 2.24 -0.83 -4.12
C TYR A 127 2.55 -2.32 -4.03
N THR A 128 3.82 -2.70 -4.16
CA THR A 128 4.22 -4.10 -4.11
C THR A 128 4.52 -4.56 -2.68
N ALA A 129 4.10 -5.76 -2.36
CA ALA A 129 4.42 -6.44 -1.11
C ALA A 129 4.97 -7.84 -1.40
N SER A 130 5.93 -8.29 -0.58
CA SER A 130 6.40 -9.68 -0.62
C SER A 130 5.30 -10.61 -0.12
N PHE A 131 5.16 -11.77 -0.75
CA PHE A 131 4.08 -12.71 -0.48
C PHE A 131 4.55 -14.15 -0.70
N GLY A 132 3.95 -15.09 0.03
CA GLY A 132 4.34 -16.49 -0.03
C GLY A 132 5.55 -16.84 0.87
N ASP A 133 5.83 -18.14 0.99
CA ASP A 133 6.99 -18.62 1.74
C ASP A 133 8.27 -18.14 1.03
N ASP A 134 9.28 -17.78 1.79
CA ASP A 134 10.56 -17.27 1.26
C ASP A 134 10.40 -16.11 0.25
N ASN A 135 9.25 -15.40 0.29
CA ASN A 135 8.90 -14.32 -0.62
C ASN A 135 8.94 -14.74 -2.10
N GLU A 136 8.54 -15.97 -2.43
CA GLU A 136 8.55 -16.47 -3.80
C GLU A 136 7.48 -15.83 -4.71
N LEU A 137 6.52 -15.11 -4.09
CA LEU A 137 5.49 -14.33 -4.77
C LEU A 137 5.64 -12.84 -4.47
N ALA A 138 5.07 -12.02 -5.33
CA ALA A 138 4.82 -10.60 -5.11
C ALA A 138 3.33 -10.31 -5.27
N LEU A 139 2.82 -9.38 -4.47
CA LEU A 139 1.46 -8.87 -4.54
C LEU A 139 1.52 -7.40 -4.89
N ASP A 140 0.91 -6.99 -6.01
CA ASP A 140 0.94 -5.62 -6.52
C ASP A 140 -0.47 -5.03 -6.58
N ALA A 141 -0.68 -3.93 -5.84
CA ALA A 141 -1.94 -3.21 -5.78
C ALA A 141 -1.96 -1.90 -6.59
N GLU A 142 -1.04 -1.69 -7.54
CA GLU A 142 -0.98 -0.46 -8.34
C GLU A 142 -2.21 -0.28 -9.21
N ARG A 143 -2.53 -1.28 -10.03
CA ARG A 143 -3.60 -1.22 -11.04
C ARG A 143 -4.91 -1.84 -10.57
N MET A 144 -4.86 -2.66 -9.55
CA MET A 144 -6.02 -3.32 -8.98
C MET A 144 -5.79 -3.61 -7.50
N GLY A 145 -6.77 -3.32 -6.65
CA GLY A 145 -6.62 -3.47 -5.21
C GLY A 145 -7.89 -3.10 -4.46
N ASN A 146 -7.74 -2.93 -3.18
CA ASN A 146 -8.81 -2.45 -2.29
C ASN A 146 -8.32 -1.29 -1.42
N GLU A 147 -9.09 -0.90 -0.41
CA GLU A 147 -8.77 0.24 0.46
C GLU A 147 -7.43 0.10 1.20
N ALA A 148 -6.91 -1.13 1.35
CA ALA A 148 -5.61 -1.37 2.00
C ALA A 148 -4.44 -0.70 1.27
N ARG A 149 -4.57 -0.43 -0.03
CA ARG A 149 -3.57 0.33 -0.79
C ARG A 149 -3.40 1.79 -0.34
N MET A 150 -4.33 2.30 0.48
CA MET A 150 -4.29 3.64 1.06
C MET A 150 -3.60 3.67 2.43
N ILE A 151 -3.01 2.57 2.87
CA ILE A 151 -2.23 2.52 4.11
C ILE A 151 -0.89 3.18 3.87
N ASN A 152 -0.50 4.13 4.73
CA ASN A 152 0.76 4.84 4.64
C ASN A 152 1.84 4.25 5.56
N ASP A 153 3.10 4.55 5.23
CA ASP A 153 4.22 4.31 6.13
C ASP A 153 4.20 5.32 7.28
N PHE A 154 4.57 4.86 8.47
CA PHE A 154 4.56 5.71 9.68
C PHE A 154 5.65 6.78 9.69
N ARG A 155 6.72 6.65 8.87
CA ARG A 155 7.88 7.55 8.88
C ARG A 155 7.46 8.96 8.50
N ASN A 156 8.08 9.93 9.18
CA ASN A 156 7.82 11.36 8.99
C ASN A 156 6.38 11.83 9.33
N THR A 157 5.52 10.94 9.85
CA THR A 157 4.18 11.32 10.35
C THR A 157 4.20 11.86 11.78
N GLY A 158 5.32 11.76 12.49
CA GLY A 158 5.43 12.02 13.93
C GLY A 158 4.76 10.96 14.80
N ARG A 159 4.29 9.85 14.22
CA ARG A 159 3.60 8.73 14.89
C ARG A 159 4.43 7.45 14.77
N ARG A 160 4.01 6.42 15.47
CA ARG A 160 4.55 5.06 15.34
C ARG A 160 3.65 4.21 14.47
N ALA A 161 4.19 3.16 13.86
CA ALA A 161 3.38 2.13 13.23
C ALA A 161 2.43 1.53 14.29
N ASN A 162 1.15 1.44 13.95
CA ASN A 162 0.10 0.88 14.81
C ASN A 162 -0.54 -0.35 14.18
N ALA A 163 -0.08 -0.76 13.01
CA ALA A 163 -0.48 -1.96 12.31
C ALA A 163 0.74 -2.64 11.68
N LEU A 164 0.57 -3.90 11.29
CA LEU A 164 1.59 -4.69 10.59
C LEU A 164 0.96 -5.55 9.50
N PHE A 165 1.72 -5.86 8.47
CA PHE A 165 1.38 -6.89 7.50
C PHE A 165 1.74 -8.27 8.06
N ASP A 166 0.83 -9.23 7.93
CA ASP A 166 1.11 -10.62 8.25
C ASP A 166 0.38 -11.54 7.28
N GLN A 167 0.96 -12.71 7.03
CA GLN A 167 0.37 -13.72 6.16
C GLN A 167 -0.43 -14.70 7.00
N TYR A 168 -1.59 -15.07 6.51
CA TYR A 168 -2.44 -16.07 7.17
C TYR A 168 -3.17 -16.92 6.12
N ARG A 169 -3.69 -18.06 6.55
CA ARG A 169 -4.58 -18.87 5.71
C ARG A 169 -6.02 -18.67 6.16
N ASP A 170 -6.89 -18.41 5.18
CA ASP A 170 -8.32 -18.35 5.44
C ASP A 170 -8.93 -19.73 5.70
N ALA A 171 -10.23 -19.77 5.97
CA ALA A 171 -10.95 -21.02 6.25
C ALA A 171 -10.95 -22.02 5.07
N ALA A 172 -10.68 -21.56 3.85
CA ALA A 172 -10.52 -22.41 2.67
C ALA A 172 -9.07 -22.90 2.48
N GLY A 173 -8.15 -22.47 3.33
CA GLY A 173 -6.73 -22.75 3.27
C GLY A 173 -5.95 -21.83 2.31
N ASP A 174 -6.61 -20.87 1.67
CA ASP A 174 -5.98 -19.94 0.75
C ASP A 174 -5.08 -18.96 1.51
N LEU A 175 -3.87 -18.71 0.99
CA LEU A 175 -2.95 -17.74 1.58
C LEU A 175 -3.47 -16.33 1.33
N LYS A 176 -3.42 -15.49 2.36
CA LYS A 176 -3.80 -14.07 2.37
C LYS A 176 -2.68 -13.23 2.97
N LEU A 177 -2.63 -11.98 2.55
CA LEU A 177 -1.84 -10.93 3.22
C LEU A 177 -2.81 -10.02 3.96
N GLY A 178 -2.84 -10.12 5.28
CA GLY A 178 -3.67 -9.31 6.16
C GLY A 178 -2.91 -8.14 6.75
N VAL A 179 -3.65 -7.11 7.10
CA VAL A 179 -3.20 -6.02 7.97
C VAL A 179 -3.81 -6.25 9.34
N PHE A 180 -2.99 -6.25 10.38
CA PHE A 180 -3.41 -6.52 11.76
C PHE A 180 -3.05 -5.36 12.66
N ALA A 181 -3.92 -5.05 13.62
CA ALA A 181 -3.66 -4.03 14.62
C ALA A 181 -2.47 -4.43 15.52
N GLY A 182 -1.56 -3.49 15.73
CA GLY A 182 -0.35 -3.69 16.52
C GLY A 182 -0.63 -3.87 18.02
N PRO A 183 0.44 -3.94 18.83
CA PRO A 183 0.34 -4.31 20.26
C PRO A 183 -0.50 -3.36 21.12
N HIS A 184 -0.71 -2.12 20.67
CA HIS A 184 -1.52 -1.12 21.39
C HIS A 184 -2.93 -0.95 20.81
N GLY A 185 -3.29 -1.74 19.77
CA GLY A 185 -4.53 -1.52 19.02
C GLY A 185 -4.51 -0.22 18.22
N ILE A 186 -5.65 0.12 17.62
CA ILE A 186 -5.82 1.35 16.84
C ILE A 186 -7.07 2.07 17.36
N PRO A 187 -6.96 3.27 17.93
CA PRO A 187 -8.11 4.07 18.35
C PRO A 187 -9.02 4.43 17.17
N LYS A 188 -10.31 4.64 17.45
CA LYS A 188 -11.25 5.17 16.47
C LYS A 188 -10.79 6.53 15.96
N GLY A 189 -10.75 6.69 14.64
CA GLY A 189 -10.35 7.92 13.97
C GLY A 189 -8.87 8.02 13.67
N ASP A 190 -8.05 7.13 14.24
CA ASP A 190 -6.61 7.11 13.95
C ASP A 190 -6.34 6.52 12.57
N GLU A 191 -5.31 7.05 11.94
CA GLU A 191 -4.77 6.50 10.70
C GLU A 191 -4.10 5.14 10.96
N VAL A 192 -4.36 4.20 10.07
CA VAL A 192 -3.67 2.89 10.03
C VAL A 192 -2.31 3.10 9.40
N LEU A 193 -1.26 2.95 10.18
CA LEU A 193 0.12 3.17 9.78
C LEU A 193 0.94 1.90 9.96
N VAL A 194 1.69 1.54 8.93
CA VAL A 194 2.55 0.36 8.91
C VAL A 194 4.02 0.74 8.68
N SER A 195 4.92 -0.22 8.73
CA SER A 195 6.25 -0.10 8.16
C SER A 195 6.28 -0.75 6.77
N TYR A 196 6.64 -0.01 5.73
CA TYR A 196 6.86 -0.58 4.39
C TYR A 196 8.12 -1.46 4.33
N GLY A 197 8.93 -1.43 5.40
CA GLY A 197 10.16 -2.19 5.50
C GLY A 197 11.38 -1.47 4.93
N LYS A 198 12.55 -2.01 5.27
CA LYS A 198 13.84 -1.42 4.89
C LYS A 198 14.06 -1.44 3.37
N GLY A 199 13.74 -2.57 2.73
CA GLY A 199 13.96 -2.75 1.28
C GLY A 199 13.16 -1.76 0.43
N PHE A 200 11.93 -1.41 0.82
CA PHE A 200 11.14 -0.37 0.13
C PHE A 200 11.89 0.97 0.12
N TRP A 201 12.37 1.40 1.28
CA TRP A 201 13.04 2.68 1.42
C TRP A 201 14.42 2.70 0.77
N GLU A 202 15.17 1.62 0.82
CA GLU A 202 16.47 1.49 0.13
C GLU A 202 16.29 1.62 -1.39
N ASN A 203 15.30 0.94 -1.96
CA ASN A 203 15.00 1.04 -3.39
C ASN A 203 14.55 2.46 -3.77
N ARG A 204 13.72 3.08 -2.93
CA ARG A 204 13.25 4.44 -3.18
C ARG A 204 14.37 5.47 -3.09
N LEU A 205 15.21 5.39 -2.08
CA LEU A 205 16.39 6.27 -1.93
C LEU A 205 17.37 6.09 -3.08
N ALA A 206 17.57 4.86 -3.57
CA ALA A 206 18.45 4.60 -4.71
C ALA A 206 17.91 5.20 -6.03
N SER A 207 16.60 5.41 -6.14
CA SER A 207 15.94 6.02 -7.31
C SER A 207 15.78 7.55 -7.21
N MET A 208 16.03 8.14 -6.03
CA MET A 208 15.92 9.58 -5.78
C MET A 208 17.19 10.34 -6.21
N GLY A 209 17.00 11.53 -6.79
CA GLY A 209 18.11 12.47 -7.04
C GLY A 209 18.62 13.12 -5.74
N ALA A 210 19.79 13.72 -5.79
CA ALA A 210 20.41 14.38 -4.63
C ALA A 210 19.55 15.49 -3.99
N ASP A 211 18.72 16.17 -4.79
CA ASP A 211 17.82 17.23 -4.32
C ASP A 211 16.63 16.70 -3.54
N ASP A 212 16.15 15.50 -3.87
CA ASP A 212 15.06 14.84 -3.16
C ASP A 212 15.52 14.20 -1.85
N MET A 213 16.78 13.77 -1.80
CA MET A 213 17.41 13.20 -0.59
C MET A 213 17.48 14.22 0.56
N ALA A 214 17.62 15.53 0.27
CA ALA A 214 17.68 16.58 1.29
C ALA A 214 16.37 16.69 2.09
N GLN A 215 15.23 16.38 1.48
CA GLN A 215 13.92 16.35 2.13
C GLN A 215 13.74 15.14 3.06
N PHE A 216 14.53 14.07 2.85
CA PHE A 216 14.52 12.85 3.64
C PHE A 216 15.68 12.73 4.63
N CYS A 217 16.61 13.67 4.67
CA CYS A 217 17.80 13.68 5.56
C CYS A 217 17.51 13.73 7.07
N GLY A 218 16.25 13.68 7.51
CA GLY A 218 15.85 13.41 8.89
C GLY A 218 15.66 11.93 9.23
N TYR A 219 15.89 11.02 8.28
CA TYR A 219 15.72 9.60 8.48
C TYR A 219 16.84 9.00 9.32
N GLN A 220 16.65 8.93 10.62
CA GLN A 220 17.37 7.98 11.47
C GLN A 220 16.59 6.65 11.44
N ALA A 221 17.22 5.60 10.89
CA ALA A 221 16.69 4.26 11.01
C ALA A 221 16.46 3.98 12.52
N PRO A 222 15.25 3.60 12.95
CA PRO A 222 15.03 3.23 14.34
C PRO A 222 15.92 2.04 14.65
N ALA A 223 16.67 2.11 15.77
CA ALA A 223 17.31 0.95 16.35
C ALA A 223 16.18 -0.08 16.60
N TYR A 224 16.25 -1.21 15.92
CA TYR A 224 15.39 -2.34 16.23
C TYR A 224 15.86 -2.86 17.58
N ASP A 225 15.07 -2.69 18.63
CA ASP A 225 15.21 -3.48 19.84
C ASP A 225 14.98 -4.95 19.44
N GLN A 226 16.02 -5.75 19.66
CA GLN A 226 16.07 -7.20 19.46
C GLN A 226 15.12 -7.94 20.40
#